data_eee3c1f759727e48c632bd573235f12c
#
_entry.id   eee3c1f759727e48c632bd573235f12c
#
_cell.length_a   1.000
_cell.length_b   1.000
_cell.length_c   1.000
_cell.angle_alpha   90.00
_cell.angle_beta   90.00
_cell.angle_gamma   90.00
#
_symmetry.space_group_name_H-M   'P 1'
#
loop_
_entity.id
_entity.type
_entity.pdbx_description
1 polymer ?
#
loop_
_entity_poly.entity_id
_entity_poly.type
_entity_poly.pdbx_seq_one_letter_code
_entity_poly.pdbx_strand_id
1 'polypeptide(L)'
;MRRVLHSIVVILGLATVGCQAQSVSTGVVNIDINVADFAAGIDTADNALLLDVRTDAEFASGHLNGATQIDFYRDDFEEALSKLDKSQAVYVYCRSGNRSGKAAKQMKALGFKEVYNLEGGIGAWARRGQPIAK
;
A
#
# COMPACT_ATOMS: atom_id res chain seq x y z
N MET A 1 -31.45 -13.55 74.70
CA MET A 1 -30.51 -12.74 73.93
C MET A 1 -29.99 -13.59 72.75
N ARG A 2 -30.53 -13.41 71.56
CA ARG A 2 -30.11 -14.11 70.32
C ARG A 2 -29.20 -13.20 69.53
N ARG A 3 -27.93 -13.61 69.41
CA ARG A 3 -26.97 -12.92 68.56
C ARG A 3 -27.13 -13.45 67.14
N VAL A 4 -27.51 -12.58 66.20
CA VAL A 4 -27.59 -12.88 64.78
C VAL A 4 -26.22 -12.54 64.18
N LEU A 5 -25.50 -13.56 63.73
CA LEU A 5 -24.25 -13.40 62.94
C LEU A 5 -24.63 -13.08 61.50
N HIS A 6 -24.25 -11.92 61.04
CA HIS A 6 -24.32 -11.59 59.61
C HIS A 6 -23.05 -12.07 58.93
N SER A 7 -23.18 -13.11 58.12
CA SER A 7 -22.11 -13.53 57.22
C SER A 7 -22.02 -12.59 56.02
N ILE A 8 -20.90 -11.90 55.93
CA ILE A 8 -20.56 -11.10 54.77
C ILE A 8 -19.98 -12.03 53.72
N VAL A 9 -20.72 -12.24 52.62
CA VAL A 9 -20.21 -12.95 51.45
C VAL A 9 -19.50 -11.92 50.58
N VAL A 10 -18.16 -12.01 50.53
CA VAL A 10 -17.34 -11.22 49.59
C VAL A 10 -17.34 -11.94 48.27
N ILE A 11 -18.06 -11.45 47.29
CA ILE A 11 -18.01 -11.94 45.91
C ILE A 11 -16.80 -11.31 45.23
N LEU A 12 -15.75 -12.11 45.06
CA LEU A 12 -14.57 -11.72 44.29
C LEU A 12 -14.89 -11.84 42.81
N GLY A 13 -15.21 -10.70 42.17
CA GLY A 13 -15.45 -10.63 40.74
C GLY A 13 -14.15 -10.83 39.98
N LEU A 14 -13.97 -11.98 39.31
CA LEU A 14 -12.93 -12.16 38.32
C LEU A 14 -13.28 -11.30 37.10
N ALA A 15 -12.57 -10.19 36.88
CA ALA A 15 -12.60 -9.44 35.63
C ALA A 15 -11.80 -10.23 34.59
N THR A 16 -12.49 -10.94 33.70
CA THR A 16 -11.88 -11.53 32.51
C THR A 16 -11.58 -10.38 31.52
N VAL A 17 -10.32 -10.01 31.43
CA VAL A 17 -9.85 -9.14 30.35
C VAL A 17 -9.96 -9.92 29.04
N GLY A 18 -11.06 -9.73 28.35
CA GLY A 18 -11.22 -10.23 26.98
C GLY A 18 -10.25 -9.53 26.06
N CYS A 19 -9.22 -10.23 25.61
CA CYS A 19 -8.37 -9.80 24.52
C CYS A 19 -9.24 -9.79 23.26
N GLN A 20 -9.80 -8.61 22.90
CA GLN A 20 -10.45 -8.43 21.62
C GLN A 20 -9.36 -8.43 20.55
N ALA A 21 -9.21 -9.56 19.87
CA ALA A 21 -8.47 -9.60 18.62
C ALA A 21 -9.19 -8.65 17.64
N GLN A 22 -8.59 -7.48 17.42
CA GLN A 22 -9.02 -6.61 16.34
C GLN A 22 -8.83 -7.39 15.04
N SER A 23 -9.93 -7.73 14.39
CA SER A 23 -9.92 -8.28 13.04
C SER A 23 -9.32 -7.21 12.13
N VAL A 24 -8.06 -7.41 11.74
CA VAL A 24 -7.46 -6.64 10.66
C VAL A 24 -8.31 -6.93 9.43
N SER A 25 -9.07 -5.94 9.00
CA SER A 25 -9.80 -6.00 7.73
C SER A 25 -8.77 -6.20 6.62
N THR A 26 -8.69 -7.40 6.08
CA THR A 26 -7.89 -7.73 4.89
C THR A 26 -8.60 -7.21 3.64
N GLY A 27 -9.00 -5.94 3.66
CA GLY A 27 -9.58 -5.26 2.52
C GLY A 27 -8.52 -5.03 1.45
N VAL A 28 -8.88 -5.25 0.19
CA VAL A 28 -8.04 -4.87 -0.94
C VAL A 28 -7.96 -3.35 -1.02
N VAL A 29 -6.76 -2.80 -0.91
CA VAL A 29 -6.49 -1.36 -1.05
C VAL A 29 -6.09 -1.08 -2.51
N ASN A 30 -6.78 -0.17 -3.16
CA ASN A 30 -6.43 0.30 -4.51
C ASN A 30 -6.88 1.76 -4.63
N ILE A 31 -5.98 2.68 -4.34
CA ILE A 31 -6.28 4.12 -4.21
C ILE A 31 -5.20 5.00 -4.84
N ASP A 32 -5.63 6.18 -5.27
CA ASP A 32 -4.73 7.26 -5.64
C ASP A 32 -4.29 8.00 -4.37
N ILE A 33 -3.00 8.28 -4.25
CA ILE A 33 -2.43 9.01 -3.12
C ILE A 33 -1.52 10.14 -3.60
N ASN A 34 -1.44 11.19 -2.81
CA ASN A 34 -0.60 12.36 -3.11
C ASN A 34 0.90 12.05 -2.93
N VAL A 35 1.75 12.99 -3.39
CA VAL A 35 3.21 12.83 -3.36
C VAL A 35 3.74 12.61 -1.92
N ALA A 36 3.20 13.30 -0.92
CA ALA A 36 3.70 13.19 0.45
C ALA A 36 3.42 11.80 1.04
N ASP A 37 2.19 11.30 0.86
CA ASP A 37 1.80 9.96 1.33
C ASP A 37 2.52 8.86 0.55
N PHE A 38 2.73 9.06 -0.76
CA PHE A 38 3.49 8.12 -1.60
C PHE A 38 4.94 8.04 -1.16
N ALA A 39 5.62 9.18 -0.94
CA ALA A 39 6.99 9.22 -0.45
C ALA A 39 7.14 8.56 0.93
N ALA A 40 6.26 8.92 1.88
CA ALA A 40 6.26 8.31 3.21
C ALA A 40 6.02 6.79 3.14
N GLY A 41 5.12 6.35 2.25
CA GLY A 41 4.80 4.94 2.08
C GLY A 41 5.97 4.12 1.56
N ILE A 42 6.67 4.56 0.51
CA ILE A 42 7.85 3.85 -0.02
C ILE A 42 9.03 3.82 0.97
N ASP A 43 9.14 4.85 1.83
CA ASP A 43 10.21 4.92 2.82
C ASP A 43 9.96 4.03 4.04
N THR A 44 8.70 3.77 4.37
CA THR A 44 8.33 3.06 5.61
C THR A 44 7.80 1.66 5.40
N ALA A 45 7.34 1.33 4.20
CA ALA A 45 6.78 0.00 3.92
C ALA A 45 7.90 -1.03 3.73
N ASP A 46 7.91 -2.02 4.60
CA ASP A 46 8.82 -3.16 4.48
C ASP A 46 8.53 -3.91 3.18
N ASN A 47 9.58 -4.08 2.35
CA ASN A 47 9.51 -4.85 1.11
C ASN A 47 8.44 -4.38 0.10
N ALA A 48 8.15 -3.08 0.03
CA ALA A 48 7.26 -2.52 -0.99
C ALA A 48 7.91 -2.56 -2.38
N LEU A 49 7.09 -2.77 -3.40
CA LEU A 49 7.49 -2.67 -4.80
C LEU A 49 7.19 -1.25 -5.31
N LEU A 50 8.23 -0.53 -5.72
CA LEU A 50 8.08 0.72 -6.46
C LEU A 50 8.10 0.42 -7.97
N LEU A 51 6.99 0.67 -8.66
CA LEU A 51 6.77 0.28 -10.05
C LEU A 51 6.59 1.49 -10.97
N ASP A 52 7.48 1.64 -11.93
CA ASP A 52 7.37 2.61 -13.03
C ASP A 52 6.76 1.92 -14.26
N VAL A 53 5.60 2.38 -14.71
CA VAL A 53 4.94 1.82 -15.90
C VAL A 53 5.09 2.71 -17.14
N ARG A 54 6.13 3.55 -17.16
CA ARG A 54 6.48 4.36 -18.32
C ARG A 54 7.31 3.56 -19.33
N THR A 55 7.50 4.14 -20.51
CA THR A 55 8.37 3.57 -21.55
C THR A 55 9.84 3.55 -21.12
N ASP A 56 10.65 2.72 -21.79
CA ASP A 56 12.10 2.62 -21.53
C ASP A 56 12.80 3.99 -21.72
N ALA A 57 12.42 4.76 -22.72
CA ALA A 57 12.98 6.09 -22.96
C ALA A 57 12.61 7.08 -21.84
N GLU A 58 11.37 7.05 -21.33
CA GLU A 58 10.95 7.88 -20.21
C GLU A 58 11.71 7.49 -18.93
N PHE A 59 11.86 6.20 -18.67
CA PHE A 59 12.60 5.69 -17.51
C PHE A 59 14.08 6.09 -17.55
N ALA A 60 14.73 5.94 -18.70
CA ALA A 60 16.13 6.31 -18.91
C ALA A 60 16.37 7.83 -18.73
N SER A 61 15.36 8.67 -19.02
CA SER A 61 15.49 10.12 -18.85
C SER A 61 15.46 10.58 -17.38
N GLY A 62 15.06 9.70 -16.47
CA GLY A 62 14.97 9.94 -15.03
C GLY A 62 13.78 9.21 -14.43
N HIS A 63 13.96 8.63 -13.24
CA HIS A 63 12.95 7.81 -12.55
C HIS A 63 13.08 7.95 -11.03
N LEU A 64 12.11 7.44 -10.29
CA LEU A 64 12.21 7.38 -8.83
C LEU A 64 13.25 6.32 -8.44
N ASN A 65 14.13 6.67 -7.50
CA ASN A 65 15.20 5.78 -7.08
C ASN A 65 14.67 4.43 -6.58
N GLY A 66 15.23 3.34 -7.07
CA GLY A 66 14.82 1.98 -6.71
C GLY A 66 13.59 1.45 -7.46
N ALA A 67 13.05 2.19 -8.44
CA ALA A 67 11.91 1.73 -9.22
C ALA A 67 12.27 0.54 -10.13
N THR A 68 11.41 -0.47 -10.13
CA THR A 68 11.35 -1.50 -11.17
C THR A 68 10.50 -0.96 -12.33
N GLN A 69 10.94 -1.18 -13.57
CA GLN A 69 10.22 -0.67 -14.73
C GLN A 69 9.54 -1.81 -15.50
N ILE A 70 8.26 -1.60 -15.83
CA ILE A 70 7.50 -2.45 -16.77
C ILE A 70 6.69 -1.52 -17.67
N ASP A 71 7.06 -1.43 -18.95
CA ASP A 71 6.38 -0.55 -19.91
C ASP A 71 4.90 -0.95 -20.08
N PHE A 72 3.99 0.00 -19.82
CA PHE A 72 2.55 -0.19 -19.94
C PHE A 72 2.11 -0.61 -21.36
N TYR A 73 2.86 -0.21 -22.38
CA TYR A 73 2.51 -0.45 -23.78
C TYR A 73 3.08 -1.75 -24.36
N ARG A 74 3.80 -2.55 -23.56
CA ARG A 74 4.24 -3.85 -24.02
C ARG A 74 3.07 -4.82 -24.20
N ASP A 75 3.15 -5.69 -25.20
CA ASP A 75 2.05 -6.62 -25.54
C ASP A 75 1.73 -7.61 -24.42
N ASP A 76 2.72 -7.99 -23.61
CA ASP A 76 2.62 -8.93 -22.50
C ASP A 76 2.56 -8.22 -21.13
N PHE A 77 2.07 -6.97 -21.06
CA PHE A 77 2.04 -6.17 -19.81
C PHE A 77 1.30 -6.89 -18.68
N GLU A 78 0.12 -7.43 -18.95
CA GLU A 78 -0.68 -8.15 -17.93
C GLU A 78 0.04 -9.41 -17.45
N GLU A 79 0.69 -10.16 -18.37
CA GLU A 79 1.49 -11.32 -18.00
C GLU A 79 2.68 -10.92 -17.12
N ALA A 80 3.36 -9.82 -17.45
CA ALA A 80 4.45 -9.29 -16.64
C ALA A 80 4.00 -8.90 -15.26
N LEU A 81 2.84 -8.24 -15.12
CA LEU A 81 2.25 -7.94 -13.81
C LEU A 81 1.91 -9.21 -13.01
N SER A 82 1.41 -10.24 -13.69
CA SER A 82 0.99 -11.49 -13.03
C SER A 82 2.15 -12.25 -12.35
N LYS A 83 3.39 -12.00 -12.79
CA LYS A 83 4.64 -12.60 -12.25
C LYS A 83 5.15 -11.89 -10.98
N LEU A 84 4.61 -10.72 -10.64
CA LEU A 84 4.99 -9.99 -9.44
C LEU A 84 4.38 -10.62 -8.18
N ASP A 85 5.03 -10.40 -7.04
CA ASP A 85 4.50 -10.85 -5.75
C ASP A 85 3.28 -10.02 -5.33
N LYS A 86 2.12 -10.65 -5.35
CA LYS A 86 0.83 -10.02 -5.05
C LYS A 86 0.61 -9.74 -3.57
N SER A 87 1.50 -10.24 -2.71
CA SER A 87 1.48 -9.96 -1.26
C SER A 87 2.21 -8.67 -0.89
N GLN A 88 3.08 -8.17 -1.78
CA GLN A 88 3.76 -6.89 -1.58
C GLN A 88 2.79 -5.72 -1.77
N ALA A 89 2.99 -4.66 -0.98
CA ALA A 89 2.41 -3.36 -1.29
C ALA A 89 3.09 -2.79 -2.54
N VAL A 90 2.30 -2.36 -3.52
CA VAL A 90 2.81 -1.80 -4.77
C VAL A 90 2.54 -0.30 -4.82
N TYR A 91 3.61 0.47 -4.99
CA TYR A 91 3.58 1.89 -5.25
C TYR A 91 3.86 2.11 -6.73
N VAL A 92 2.83 2.44 -7.49
CA VAL A 92 2.91 2.53 -8.96
C VAL A 92 2.79 3.97 -9.43
N TYR A 93 3.59 4.33 -10.43
CA TYR A 93 3.52 5.64 -11.04
C TYR A 93 3.77 5.60 -12.55
N CYS A 94 3.32 6.65 -13.21
CA CYS A 94 3.69 6.96 -14.58
C CYS A 94 4.02 8.47 -14.70
N ARG A 95 3.84 9.05 -15.87
CA ARG A 95 4.10 10.48 -16.09
C ARG A 95 3.09 11.37 -15.33
N SER A 96 1.79 11.05 -15.43
CA SER A 96 0.69 11.89 -14.93
C SER A 96 -0.31 11.18 -14.02
N GLY A 97 -0.15 9.87 -13.77
CA GLY A 97 -1.07 9.05 -12.99
C GLY A 97 -2.11 8.28 -13.80
N ASN A 98 -2.24 8.51 -15.12
CA ASN A 98 -3.28 7.88 -15.93
C ASN A 98 -2.95 6.41 -16.29
N ARG A 99 -1.78 6.14 -16.89
CA ARG A 99 -1.34 4.76 -17.19
C ARG A 99 -1.23 3.94 -15.93
N SER A 100 -0.63 4.50 -14.88
CA SER A 100 -0.48 3.82 -13.58
C SER A 100 -1.82 3.57 -12.89
N GLY A 101 -2.81 4.45 -13.04
CA GLY A 101 -4.17 4.20 -12.55
C GLY A 101 -4.86 3.05 -13.28
N LYS A 102 -4.62 2.89 -14.58
CA LYS A 102 -5.10 1.72 -15.36
C LYS A 102 -4.37 0.44 -14.94
N ALA A 103 -3.05 0.52 -14.75
CA ALA A 103 -2.25 -0.59 -14.24
C ALA A 103 -2.71 -1.04 -12.84
N ALA A 104 -3.02 -0.09 -11.94
CA ALA A 104 -3.55 -0.38 -10.62
C ALA A 104 -4.88 -1.15 -10.68
N LYS A 105 -5.78 -0.81 -11.61
CA LYS A 105 -7.03 -1.56 -11.83
C LYS A 105 -6.77 -2.98 -12.32
N GLN A 106 -5.80 -3.18 -13.23
CA GLN A 106 -5.41 -4.52 -13.68
C GLN A 106 -4.81 -5.33 -12.53
N MET A 107 -3.94 -4.74 -11.72
CA MET A 107 -3.37 -5.40 -10.55
C MET A 107 -4.45 -5.84 -9.56
N LYS A 108 -5.45 -5.00 -9.30
CA LYS A 108 -6.60 -5.38 -8.47
C LYS A 108 -7.31 -6.62 -9.02
N ALA A 109 -7.56 -6.66 -10.33
CA ALA A 109 -8.18 -7.82 -10.98
C ALA A 109 -7.31 -9.08 -10.91
N LEU A 110 -5.99 -8.93 -10.92
CA LEU A 110 -5.00 -10.00 -10.76
C LEU A 110 -4.82 -10.50 -9.33
N GLY A 111 -5.45 -9.85 -8.34
CA GLY A 111 -5.44 -10.27 -6.94
C GLY A 111 -4.38 -9.60 -6.07
N PHE A 112 -3.79 -8.49 -6.50
CA PHE A 112 -2.92 -7.67 -5.64
C PHE A 112 -3.73 -7.09 -4.49
N LYS A 113 -3.16 -7.11 -3.28
CA LYS A 113 -3.87 -6.69 -2.07
C LYS A 113 -3.76 -5.20 -1.79
N GLU A 114 -2.60 -4.62 -2.08
CA GLU A 114 -2.32 -3.21 -1.80
C GLU A 114 -1.65 -2.56 -3.01
N VAL A 115 -2.33 -1.60 -3.63
CA VAL A 115 -1.82 -0.82 -4.75
C VAL A 115 -2.11 0.65 -4.53
N TYR A 116 -1.06 1.45 -4.55
CA TYR A 116 -1.09 2.89 -4.36
C TYR A 116 -0.62 3.57 -5.64
N ASN A 117 -1.50 4.31 -6.30
CA ASN A 117 -1.17 5.07 -7.50
C ASN A 117 -0.74 6.49 -7.12
N LEU A 118 0.40 6.95 -7.66
CA LEU A 118 0.88 8.31 -7.46
C LEU A 118 0.03 9.31 -8.25
N GLU A 119 -0.78 10.09 -7.55
CA GLU A 119 -1.56 11.16 -8.13
C GLU A 119 -0.66 12.22 -8.80
N GLY A 120 -0.91 12.48 -10.09
CA GLY A 120 -0.09 13.39 -10.88
C GLY A 120 1.27 12.85 -11.32
N GLY A 121 1.59 11.60 -10.99
CA GLY A 121 2.77 10.87 -11.44
C GLY A 121 4.11 11.54 -11.12
N ILE A 122 5.17 11.15 -11.87
CA ILE A 122 6.51 11.73 -11.71
C ILE A 122 6.53 13.25 -11.98
N GLY A 123 5.56 13.77 -12.73
CA GLY A 123 5.40 15.21 -12.92
C GLY A 123 5.07 15.93 -11.61
N ALA A 124 4.14 15.42 -10.81
CA ALA A 124 3.82 15.96 -9.49
C ALA A 124 4.97 15.75 -8.51
N TRP A 125 5.63 14.59 -8.54
CA TRP A 125 6.82 14.26 -7.76
C TRP A 125 7.91 15.31 -7.93
N ALA A 126 8.28 15.61 -9.19
CA ALA A 126 9.30 16.59 -9.52
C ALA A 126 8.92 18.02 -9.09
N ARG A 127 7.64 18.43 -9.30
CA ARG A 127 7.16 19.75 -8.86
C ARG A 127 7.20 19.94 -7.35
N ARG A 128 7.15 18.87 -6.57
CA ARG A 128 7.30 18.88 -5.12
C ARG A 128 8.76 18.84 -4.67
N GLY A 129 9.72 18.91 -5.60
CA GLY A 129 11.15 18.89 -5.30
C GLY A 129 11.69 17.55 -4.83
N GLN A 130 10.96 16.46 -5.07
CA GLN A 130 11.40 15.12 -4.71
C GLN A 130 12.52 14.64 -5.66
N PRO A 131 13.46 13.81 -5.17
CA PRO A 131 14.63 13.41 -5.94
C PRO A 131 14.27 12.48 -7.10
N ILE A 132 15.00 12.65 -8.22
CA ILE A 132 14.92 11.82 -9.41
C ILE A 132 16.30 11.24 -9.71
N ALA A 133 16.38 9.93 -9.84
CA ALA A 133 17.56 9.21 -10.29
C ALA A 133 17.68 9.24 -11.83
N LYS A 134 18.92 9.08 -12.32
CA LYS A 134 19.23 8.93 -13.75
C LYS A 134 20.06 7.68 -13.98
#